data_05983eecbdd1c5486e872ad8ac115159
#
_entry.id   05983eecbdd1c5486e872ad8ac115159
#
_cell.length_a   1.000
_cell.length_b   1.000
_cell.length_c   1.000
_cell.angle_alpha   90.00
_cell.angle_beta   90.00
_cell.angle_gamma   90.00
#
_symmetry.space_group_name_H-M   'P 1'
#
loop_
_entity.id
_entity.type
_entity.pdbx_description
1 polymer ?
#
loop_
_entity_poly.entity_id
_entity_poly.type
_entity_poly.pdbx_seq_one_letter_code
_entity_poly.pdbx_strand_id
1 'polypeptide(L)'
;MDKEIPFEIPESWEWCRLGSVAFYKKGPFGSSITKSMFIPESENAIKVYEQKNAIYKNAEIGSYYISEEKFDELKGFQVYPNDIIVSCAGTIGETYVMPTEIKKGIINQALMRIKLFNNEILDFYLMYFDFVLKSQANEQGKGTAIKNIPPFDILKNFLLPLPPLSEQYRIRDFIQGINEKVDCIDNDKNIVSALIIQTKSKILDLAIRGKLVPQDPNDEPASVLLERIKSEHTESKKKTKSTGDNSHYQNLSQGWAECTLECVGSWSSGATPNRSNKAYYEKGTINWLKTGDLNDGYIDYIPEKITDLALKECSVRLNPKGSVLIAMYGATIGKIGILNIPAATNQACCTCITYSGIYNKFLLYLLMSKKKIFQIKAEGGAQPNISKEKITNFPILLPPSQEQIRIVQVIENLFQQLDNITAEL
;
A
#
# COMPACT_ATOMS: atom_id res chain seq x y z
N MET A 1 -2.90 43.75 24.38
CA MET A 1 -1.91 43.00 23.59
C MET A 1 -1.22 41.92 24.41
N ASP A 2 -0.84 42.16 25.65
CA ASP A 2 0.01 41.21 26.42
C ASP A 2 -0.59 39.85 26.79
N LYS A 3 -1.87 39.62 26.62
CA LYS A 3 -2.54 38.31 26.87
C LYS A 3 -2.71 37.46 25.61
N GLU A 4 -2.38 37.95 24.43
CA GLU A 4 -2.56 37.26 23.14
C GLU A 4 -1.24 36.71 22.56
N ILE A 5 -0.08 37.16 23.11
CA ILE A 5 1.24 36.77 22.58
C ILE A 5 1.53 35.34 23.01
N PRO A 6 1.70 34.36 22.06
CA PRO A 6 1.85 32.95 22.39
C PRO A 6 3.22 32.57 22.96
N PHE A 7 4.26 33.35 22.65
CA PHE A 7 5.66 33.14 23.11
C PHE A 7 6.49 34.40 22.96
N GLU A 8 7.62 34.47 23.64
CA GLU A 8 8.60 35.57 23.49
C GLU A 8 9.35 35.45 22.17
N ILE A 9 9.59 36.59 21.53
CA ILE A 9 10.37 36.72 20.28
C ILE A 9 11.64 37.54 20.53
N PRO A 10 12.70 37.39 19.70
CA PRO A 10 13.89 38.25 19.78
C PRO A 10 13.54 39.75 19.66
N GLU A 11 14.34 40.59 20.27
CA GLU A 11 14.11 42.08 20.25
C GLU A 11 14.05 42.67 18.83
N SER A 12 14.73 42.01 17.86
CA SER A 12 14.73 42.44 16.46
C SER A 12 13.48 42.02 15.68
N TRP A 13 12.58 41.19 16.27
CA TRP A 13 11.35 40.72 15.64
C TRP A 13 10.17 41.57 16.11
N GLU A 14 9.13 41.59 15.29
CA GLU A 14 7.89 42.28 15.62
C GLU A 14 6.67 41.39 15.44
N TRP A 15 5.76 41.38 16.42
CA TRP A 15 4.46 40.74 16.26
C TRP A 15 3.55 41.62 15.40
N CYS A 16 3.10 41.07 14.27
CA CYS A 16 2.08 41.68 13.45
C CYS A 16 0.91 40.72 13.21
N ARG A 17 -0.15 41.21 12.61
CA ARG A 17 -1.29 40.34 12.23
C ARG A 17 -1.18 40.01 10.75
N LEU A 18 -1.67 38.79 10.36
CA LEU A 18 -1.70 38.40 8.94
C LEU A 18 -2.40 39.43 8.07
N GLY A 19 -3.45 40.08 8.57
CA GLY A 19 -4.16 41.14 7.87
C GLY A 19 -3.37 42.44 7.67
N SER A 20 -2.28 42.64 8.40
CA SER A 20 -1.43 43.84 8.22
C SER A 20 -0.35 43.66 7.15
N VAL A 21 -0.06 42.42 6.72
CA VAL A 21 0.96 42.12 5.70
C VAL A 21 0.38 41.71 4.37
N ALA A 22 -0.93 41.38 4.32
CA ALA A 22 -1.58 40.88 3.12
C ALA A 22 -3.05 41.28 3.00
N PHE A 23 -3.53 41.36 1.77
CA PHE A 23 -4.95 41.45 1.43
C PHE A 23 -5.51 40.08 1.12
N TYR A 24 -6.71 39.78 1.66
CA TYR A 24 -7.39 38.47 1.52
C TYR A 24 -8.73 38.66 0.79
N LYS A 25 -9.01 37.85 -0.20
CA LYS A 25 -10.28 37.84 -0.92
C LYS A 25 -10.76 36.40 -1.16
N LYS A 26 -11.88 36.00 -0.59
CA LYS A 26 -12.56 34.76 -0.93
C LYS A 26 -13.22 34.88 -2.29
N GLY A 27 -13.28 33.80 -3.03
CA GLY A 27 -13.99 33.74 -4.30
C GLY A 27 -15.48 34.08 -4.17
N PRO A 28 -16.15 34.36 -5.29
CA PRO A 28 -17.55 34.79 -5.31
C PRO A 28 -18.47 33.71 -4.75
N PHE A 29 -19.67 34.10 -4.32
CA PHE A 29 -20.68 33.13 -3.91
C PHE A 29 -21.03 32.19 -5.07
N GLY A 30 -21.38 30.92 -4.77
CA GLY A 30 -21.68 29.92 -5.77
C GLY A 30 -22.79 30.29 -6.75
N SER A 31 -23.75 31.13 -6.33
CA SER A 31 -24.81 31.69 -7.19
C SER A 31 -24.29 32.70 -8.23
N SER A 32 -23.12 33.29 -8.00
CA SER A 32 -22.51 34.26 -8.91
C SER A 32 -21.82 33.61 -10.10
N ILE A 33 -21.42 32.34 -9.98
CA ILE A 33 -20.81 31.54 -11.06
C ILE A 33 -21.45 30.14 -11.04
N THR A 34 -22.39 29.91 -11.95
CA THR A 34 -23.05 28.60 -12.13
C THR A 34 -22.49 27.88 -13.36
N LYS A 35 -22.72 26.59 -13.46
CA LYS A 35 -22.27 25.76 -14.59
C LYS A 35 -22.79 26.26 -15.95
N SER A 36 -23.95 26.88 -16.00
CA SER A 36 -24.57 27.44 -17.20
C SER A 36 -23.88 28.69 -17.73
N MET A 37 -23.03 29.32 -16.94
CA MET A 37 -22.29 30.55 -17.31
C MET A 37 -20.92 30.25 -17.92
N PHE A 38 -20.48 29.00 -17.90
CA PHE A 38 -19.21 28.61 -18.51
C PHE A 38 -19.35 28.51 -20.03
N ILE A 39 -18.32 29.04 -20.71
CA ILE A 39 -18.17 29.01 -22.16
C ILE A 39 -16.94 28.19 -22.54
N PRO A 40 -16.85 27.69 -23.79
CA PRO A 40 -15.64 27.09 -24.32
C PRO A 40 -14.46 28.06 -24.31
N GLU A 41 -13.25 27.53 -24.21
CA GLU A 41 -12.04 28.32 -24.35
C GLU A 41 -11.99 28.99 -25.72
N SER A 42 -11.71 30.29 -25.74
CA SER A 42 -11.54 31.12 -26.93
C SER A 42 -10.59 32.28 -26.63
N GLU A 43 -10.20 33.03 -27.64
CA GLU A 43 -9.24 34.14 -27.49
C GLU A 43 -9.72 35.20 -26.48
N ASN A 44 -11.02 35.46 -26.40
CA ASN A 44 -11.61 36.43 -25.48
C ASN A 44 -12.21 35.79 -24.21
N ALA A 45 -12.04 34.50 -24.02
CA ALA A 45 -12.57 33.79 -22.85
C ALA A 45 -11.65 34.00 -21.62
N ILE A 46 -12.27 34.38 -20.51
CA ILE A 46 -11.57 34.66 -19.24
C ILE A 46 -11.54 33.40 -18.39
N LYS A 47 -10.35 32.98 -17.96
CA LYS A 47 -10.14 31.76 -17.18
C LYS A 47 -10.78 31.83 -15.79
N VAL A 48 -11.36 30.73 -15.34
CA VAL A 48 -11.80 30.56 -13.95
C VAL A 48 -10.85 29.58 -13.25
N TYR A 49 -10.05 30.11 -12.34
CA TYR A 49 -9.15 29.31 -11.52
C TYR A 49 -9.94 28.57 -10.45
N GLU A 50 -9.59 27.29 -10.27
CA GLU A 50 -10.28 26.36 -9.39
C GLU A 50 -9.31 25.79 -8.34
N GLN A 51 -9.83 25.16 -7.32
CA GLN A 51 -9.01 24.56 -6.25
C GLN A 51 -7.91 23.62 -6.78
N LYS A 52 -8.15 22.92 -7.89
CA LYS A 52 -7.13 22.04 -8.51
C LYS A 52 -5.87 22.81 -8.94
N ASN A 53 -6.00 24.09 -9.31
CA ASN A 53 -4.84 24.93 -9.62
C ASN A 53 -3.94 25.13 -8.38
N ALA A 54 -4.53 25.30 -7.18
CA ALA A 54 -3.78 25.38 -5.94
C ALA A 54 -3.21 24.02 -5.51
N ILE A 55 -4.02 22.96 -5.60
CA ILE A 55 -3.64 21.59 -5.18
C ILE A 55 -2.48 21.04 -6.03
N TYR A 56 -2.56 21.17 -7.36
CA TYR A 56 -1.54 20.63 -8.27
C TYR A 56 -0.45 21.65 -8.63
N LYS A 57 -0.45 22.85 -8.02
CA LYS A 57 0.54 23.91 -8.25
C LYS A 57 0.70 24.24 -9.74
N ASN A 58 -0.42 24.33 -10.46
CA ASN A 58 -0.41 24.51 -11.92
C ASN A 58 -1.51 25.47 -12.38
N ALA A 59 -1.12 26.62 -12.98
CA ALA A 59 -2.03 27.63 -13.48
C ALA A 59 -2.74 27.22 -14.80
N GLU A 60 -2.17 26.28 -15.58
CA GLU A 60 -2.67 25.93 -16.90
C GLU A 60 -3.85 24.95 -16.89
N ILE A 61 -3.93 24.11 -15.84
CA ILE A 61 -5.01 23.14 -15.74
C ILE A 61 -6.38 23.81 -15.53
N GLY A 62 -7.43 23.13 -15.98
CA GLY A 62 -8.80 23.61 -15.86
C GLY A 62 -9.39 24.06 -17.20
N SER A 63 -10.69 23.83 -17.38
CA SER A 63 -11.44 24.04 -18.61
C SER A 63 -12.61 25.00 -18.44
N TYR A 64 -12.68 25.74 -17.33
CA TYR A 64 -13.76 26.68 -17.09
C TYR A 64 -13.35 28.10 -17.48
N TYR A 65 -14.16 28.68 -18.33
CA TYR A 65 -14.01 30.05 -18.82
C TYR A 65 -15.35 30.78 -18.77
N ILE A 66 -15.31 32.11 -18.66
CA ILE A 66 -16.47 33.01 -18.67
C ILE A 66 -16.29 34.09 -19.75
N SER A 67 -17.37 34.76 -20.12
CA SER A 67 -17.32 35.90 -21.03
C SER A 67 -16.69 37.13 -20.38
N GLU A 68 -16.23 38.09 -21.20
CA GLU A 68 -15.72 39.39 -20.69
C GLU A 68 -16.79 40.14 -19.91
N GLU A 69 -18.04 40.13 -20.36
CA GLU A 69 -19.14 40.79 -19.64
C GLU A 69 -19.28 40.18 -18.22
N LYS A 70 -19.24 38.86 -18.10
CA LYS A 70 -19.30 38.23 -16.79
C LYS A 70 -18.06 38.48 -15.93
N PHE A 71 -16.90 38.61 -16.56
CA PHE A 71 -15.68 39.02 -15.87
C PHE A 71 -15.80 40.43 -15.31
N ASP A 72 -16.37 41.38 -16.04
CA ASP A 72 -16.51 42.76 -15.55
C ASP A 72 -17.39 42.87 -14.29
N GLU A 73 -18.44 42.02 -14.21
CA GLU A 73 -19.24 41.87 -12.99
C GLU A 73 -18.43 41.30 -11.82
N LEU A 74 -17.43 40.46 -12.11
CA LEU A 74 -16.65 39.71 -11.13
C LEU A 74 -15.20 40.22 -11.03
N LYS A 75 -14.87 41.36 -11.58
CA LYS A 75 -13.51 41.93 -11.63
C LYS A 75 -12.82 42.03 -10.27
N GLY A 76 -13.59 42.16 -9.17
CA GLY A 76 -13.06 42.14 -7.81
C GLY A 76 -12.40 40.81 -7.38
N PHE A 77 -12.59 39.74 -8.16
CA PHE A 77 -12.04 38.42 -7.92
C PHE A 77 -10.90 38.03 -8.88
N GLN A 78 -10.43 39.01 -9.66
CA GLN A 78 -9.32 38.83 -10.59
C GLN A 78 -8.05 38.36 -9.86
N VAL A 79 -7.33 37.45 -10.50
CA VAL A 79 -6.02 36.95 -10.08
C VAL A 79 -4.93 37.68 -10.86
N TYR A 80 -3.86 37.98 -10.18
CA TYR A 80 -2.69 38.66 -10.75
C TYR A 80 -1.42 37.80 -10.55
N PRO A 81 -0.37 38.02 -11.34
CA PRO A 81 0.95 37.43 -11.07
C PRO A 81 1.38 37.70 -9.62
N ASN A 82 2.03 36.68 -9.02
CA ASN A 82 2.48 36.66 -7.62
C ASN A 82 1.36 36.72 -6.55
N ASP A 83 0.09 36.72 -6.94
CA ASP A 83 -0.98 36.44 -5.99
C ASP A 83 -0.85 34.98 -5.50
N ILE A 84 -1.20 34.74 -4.25
CA ILE A 84 -1.28 33.35 -3.70
C ILE A 84 -2.75 32.91 -3.76
N ILE A 85 -3.02 31.80 -4.41
CA ILE A 85 -4.33 31.15 -4.34
C ILE A 85 -4.31 30.00 -3.33
N VAL A 86 -5.35 29.89 -2.54
CA VAL A 86 -5.47 28.90 -1.47
C VAL A 86 -6.75 28.10 -1.64
N SER A 87 -6.67 26.77 -1.58
CA SER A 87 -7.84 25.89 -1.64
C SER A 87 -8.67 25.98 -0.36
N CYS A 88 -9.99 26.18 -0.50
CA CYS A 88 -10.93 26.34 0.62
C CYS A 88 -11.99 25.23 0.70
N ALA A 89 -11.93 24.22 -0.18
CA ALA A 89 -12.85 23.11 -0.24
C ALA A 89 -12.12 21.81 -0.61
N GLY A 90 -12.62 20.65 -0.23
CA GLY A 90 -11.97 19.35 -0.47
C GLY A 90 -10.63 19.25 0.25
N THR A 91 -9.51 19.27 -0.46
CA THR A 91 -8.17 19.41 0.11
C THR A 91 -7.93 20.88 0.45
N ILE A 92 -8.06 21.21 1.73
CA ILE A 92 -8.06 22.58 2.23
C ILE A 92 -6.67 23.03 2.66
N GLY A 93 -6.33 24.30 2.40
CA GLY A 93 -5.08 24.93 2.84
C GLY A 93 -3.91 24.80 1.85
N GLU A 94 -4.11 24.14 0.72
CA GLU A 94 -3.09 24.10 -0.33
C GLU A 94 -2.89 25.48 -0.95
N THR A 95 -1.66 25.94 -0.96
CA THR A 95 -1.26 27.25 -1.47
C THR A 95 -0.55 27.13 -2.81
N TYR A 96 -0.75 28.06 -3.71
CA TYR A 96 0.01 28.18 -4.95
C TYR A 96 0.26 29.64 -5.29
N VAL A 97 1.52 29.99 -5.49
CA VAL A 97 1.92 31.33 -5.97
C VAL A 97 1.73 31.38 -7.48
N MET A 98 0.92 32.31 -7.94
CA MET A 98 0.65 32.45 -9.36
C MET A 98 1.91 32.91 -10.09
N PRO A 99 2.28 32.25 -11.19
CA PRO A 99 3.47 32.61 -11.96
C PRO A 99 3.37 34.01 -12.59
N THR A 100 4.48 34.51 -13.10
CA THR A 100 4.54 35.82 -13.76
C THR A 100 3.74 35.89 -15.06
N GLU A 101 3.62 34.75 -15.74
CA GLU A 101 2.81 34.60 -16.95
C GLU A 101 1.59 33.73 -16.64
N ILE A 102 0.42 34.37 -16.62
CA ILE A 102 -0.87 33.69 -16.39
C ILE A 102 -1.93 34.21 -17.34
N LYS A 103 -2.89 33.37 -17.68
CA LYS A 103 -4.10 33.80 -18.40
C LYS A 103 -4.90 34.72 -17.48
N LYS A 104 -5.44 35.83 -18.07
CA LYS A 104 -6.41 36.69 -17.36
C LYS A 104 -7.54 35.85 -16.81
N GLY A 105 -7.83 35.98 -15.51
CA GLY A 105 -8.82 35.09 -14.88
C GLY A 105 -9.23 35.55 -13.50
N ILE A 106 -10.21 34.85 -12.94
CA ILE A 106 -10.77 35.05 -11.60
C ILE A 106 -10.69 33.75 -10.79
N ILE A 107 -10.70 33.87 -9.48
CA ILE A 107 -10.87 32.71 -8.57
C ILE A 107 -12.35 32.30 -8.50
N ASN A 108 -12.61 30.98 -8.36
CA ASN A 108 -13.96 30.47 -8.06
C ASN A 108 -14.24 30.48 -6.53
N GLN A 109 -15.46 30.09 -6.13
CA GLN A 109 -15.89 30.06 -4.72
C GLN A 109 -15.09 29.11 -3.82
N ALA A 110 -14.37 28.14 -4.39
CA ALA A 110 -13.56 27.17 -3.64
C ALA A 110 -12.13 27.64 -3.39
N LEU A 111 -11.81 28.86 -3.84
CA LEU A 111 -10.49 29.48 -3.64
C LEU A 111 -10.57 30.75 -2.78
N MET A 112 -9.47 31.04 -2.12
CA MET A 112 -9.13 32.32 -1.55
C MET A 112 -7.90 32.86 -2.27
N ARG A 113 -7.88 34.17 -2.53
CA ARG A 113 -6.73 34.91 -3.04
C ARG A 113 -6.09 35.71 -1.91
N ILE A 114 -4.77 35.60 -1.81
CA ILE A 114 -3.95 36.44 -0.91
C ILE A 114 -3.00 37.23 -1.77
N LYS A 115 -2.90 38.54 -1.49
CA LYS A 115 -1.93 39.46 -2.11
C LYS A 115 -1.07 40.04 -1.01
N LEU A 116 0.21 39.74 -1.00
CA LEU A 116 1.16 40.36 -0.08
C LEU A 116 1.36 41.82 -0.42
N PHE A 117 1.53 42.68 0.60
CA PHE A 117 1.89 44.09 0.41
C PHE A 117 3.38 44.25 0.09
N ASN A 118 4.22 43.32 0.56
CA ASN A 118 5.62 43.21 0.19
C ASN A 118 5.91 41.72 -0.18
N ASN A 119 6.30 41.49 -1.44
CA ASN A 119 6.60 40.12 -1.92
C ASN A 119 7.94 39.57 -1.39
N GLU A 120 8.81 40.41 -0.80
CA GLU A 120 10.07 39.88 -0.22
C GLU A 120 9.86 38.95 0.95
N ILE A 121 8.72 39.05 1.64
CA ILE A 121 8.36 38.17 2.76
C ILE A 121 7.66 36.85 2.32
N LEU A 122 7.50 36.62 1.01
CA LEU A 122 6.66 35.55 0.45
C LEU A 122 6.99 34.18 1.02
N ASP A 123 8.26 33.79 0.98
CA ASP A 123 8.67 32.44 1.40
C ASP A 123 8.43 32.22 2.90
N PHE A 124 8.80 33.22 3.73
CA PHE A 124 8.55 33.16 5.16
C PHE A 124 7.05 33.18 5.48
N TYR A 125 6.30 34.02 4.78
CA TYR A 125 4.84 34.08 4.93
C TYR A 125 4.18 32.73 4.62
N LEU A 126 4.55 32.05 3.54
CA LEU A 126 3.99 30.76 3.15
C LEU A 126 4.30 29.67 4.17
N MET A 127 5.56 29.59 4.66
CA MET A 127 5.95 28.65 5.70
C MET A 127 5.12 28.85 6.98
N TYR A 128 4.98 30.09 7.42
CA TYR A 128 4.24 30.39 8.64
C TYR A 128 2.73 30.22 8.47
N PHE A 129 2.18 30.57 7.31
CA PHE A 129 0.78 30.37 6.97
C PHE A 129 0.38 28.88 6.99
N ASP A 130 1.22 28.02 6.42
CA ASP A 130 1.03 26.57 6.46
C ASP A 130 1.09 26.02 7.90
N PHE A 131 2.06 26.48 8.68
CA PHE A 131 2.19 26.13 10.09
C PHE A 131 0.94 26.52 10.91
N VAL A 132 0.44 27.74 10.75
CA VAL A 132 -0.73 28.24 11.49
C VAL A 132 -1.98 27.45 11.12
N LEU A 133 -2.19 27.15 9.84
CA LEU A 133 -3.33 26.33 9.42
C LEU A 133 -3.27 24.91 9.98
N LYS A 134 -2.10 24.28 9.97
CA LYS A 134 -1.91 22.92 10.52
C LYS A 134 -2.06 22.89 12.05
N SER A 135 -1.54 23.90 12.75
CA SER A 135 -1.68 24.00 14.22
C SER A 135 -3.15 24.10 14.63
N GLN A 136 -3.95 24.88 13.93
CA GLN A 136 -5.39 24.99 14.20
C GLN A 136 -6.16 23.69 13.93
N ALA A 137 -5.75 22.92 12.94
CA ALA A 137 -6.35 21.62 12.68
C ALA A 137 -6.11 20.65 13.85
N ASN A 138 -4.93 20.70 14.45
CA ASN A 138 -4.54 19.86 15.59
C ASN A 138 -5.27 20.23 16.89
N GLU A 139 -5.44 21.54 17.17
CA GLU A 139 -6.15 22.02 18.36
C GLU A 139 -7.62 21.60 18.39
N GLN A 140 -8.25 21.42 17.25
CA GLN A 140 -9.63 20.93 17.15
C GLN A 140 -9.77 19.40 17.37
N GLY A 141 -8.69 18.68 17.72
CA GLY A 141 -8.70 17.30 18.24
C GLY A 141 -9.17 16.22 17.27
N LYS A 142 -9.09 16.43 15.94
CA LYS A 142 -9.66 15.53 14.93
C LYS A 142 -8.70 15.20 13.77
N GLY A 143 -7.44 14.94 14.08
CA GLY A 143 -6.43 14.51 13.08
C GLY A 143 -5.85 15.68 12.27
N THR A 144 -4.89 15.39 11.41
CA THR A 144 -4.11 16.37 10.62
C THR A 144 -4.88 17.05 9.47
N ALA A 145 -6.14 16.67 9.22
CA ALA A 145 -6.94 17.23 8.12
C ALA A 145 -7.66 18.52 8.54
N ILE A 146 -7.34 19.62 7.87
CA ILE A 146 -8.02 20.92 7.99
C ILE A 146 -9.46 20.77 7.47
N LYS A 147 -10.45 21.01 8.33
CA LYS A 147 -11.87 20.88 7.93
C LYS A 147 -12.43 22.12 7.24
N ASN A 148 -11.99 23.29 7.62
CA ASN A 148 -12.39 24.55 7.03
C ASN A 148 -11.32 25.62 7.27
N ILE A 149 -11.12 26.54 6.32
CA ILE A 149 -10.36 27.76 6.57
C ILE A 149 -11.18 28.62 7.55
N PRO A 150 -10.55 29.18 8.59
CA PRO A 150 -11.23 30.07 9.51
C PRO A 150 -11.92 31.24 8.80
N PRO A 151 -13.00 31.80 9.35
CA PRO A 151 -13.58 33.04 8.85
C PRO A 151 -12.51 34.14 8.71
N PHE A 152 -12.62 34.98 7.69
CA PHE A 152 -11.58 35.98 7.38
C PHE A 152 -11.26 36.92 8.51
N ASP A 153 -12.27 37.32 9.28
CA ASP A 153 -12.08 38.20 10.43
C ASP A 153 -11.23 37.54 11.52
N ILE A 154 -11.28 36.20 11.62
CA ILE A 154 -10.42 35.41 12.50
C ILE A 154 -9.04 35.24 11.88
N LEU A 155 -8.97 34.81 10.61
CA LEU A 155 -7.72 34.55 9.91
C LEU A 155 -6.80 35.77 9.86
N LYS A 156 -7.36 36.94 9.55
CA LYS A 156 -6.61 38.21 9.50
C LYS A 156 -6.02 38.62 10.85
N ASN A 157 -6.63 38.15 11.94
CA ASN A 157 -6.21 38.45 13.29
C ASN A 157 -5.14 37.53 13.85
N PHE A 158 -4.80 36.43 13.12
CA PHE A 158 -3.70 35.56 13.54
C PHE A 158 -2.39 36.36 13.61
N LEU A 159 -1.65 36.11 14.69
CA LEU A 159 -0.35 36.74 14.92
C LEU A 159 0.70 36.09 14.02
N LEU A 160 1.56 36.92 13.46
CA LEU A 160 2.72 36.57 12.66
C LEU A 160 3.96 37.18 13.35
N PRO A 161 4.92 36.36 13.81
CA PRO A 161 6.20 36.86 14.29
C PRO A 161 7.06 37.20 13.06
N LEU A 162 7.30 38.47 12.83
CA LEU A 162 7.97 38.95 11.63
C LEU A 162 9.45 39.28 11.94
N PRO A 163 10.41 38.44 11.50
CA PRO A 163 11.84 38.73 11.59
C PRO A 163 12.27 39.84 10.61
N PRO A 164 13.43 40.45 10.81
CA PRO A 164 14.12 41.20 9.77
C PRO A 164 14.34 40.36 8.50
N LEU A 165 14.31 41.00 7.32
CA LEU A 165 14.31 40.30 6.04
C LEU A 165 15.50 39.31 5.87
N SER A 166 16.69 39.77 6.28
CA SER A 166 17.91 38.94 6.24
C SER A 166 17.80 37.68 7.12
N GLU A 167 17.02 37.75 8.18
CA GLU A 167 16.79 36.63 9.08
C GLU A 167 15.70 35.67 8.52
N GLN A 168 14.68 36.21 7.87
CA GLN A 168 13.69 35.41 7.14
C GLN A 168 14.36 34.49 6.10
N TYR A 169 15.34 35.04 5.35
CA TYR A 169 16.11 34.22 4.39
C TYR A 169 16.92 33.13 5.08
N ARG A 170 17.59 33.45 6.21
CA ARG A 170 18.33 32.42 6.97
C ARG A 170 17.43 31.35 7.52
N ILE A 171 16.25 31.70 8.02
CA ILE A 171 15.24 30.72 8.52
C ILE A 171 14.75 29.84 7.37
N ARG A 172 14.41 30.44 6.23
CA ARG A 172 14.00 29.71 5.03
C ARG A 172 15.06 28.68 4.61
N ASP A 173 16.30 29.12 4.45
CA ASP A 173 17.40 28.27 3.98
C ASP A 173 17.70 27.16 4.99
N PHE A 174 17.61 27.45 6.28
CA PHE A 174 17.78 26.46 7.34
C PHE A 174 16.67 25.39 7.31
N ILE A 175 15.39 25.81 7.24
CA ILE A 175 14.25 24.90 7.18
C ILE A 175 14.29 24.08 5.89
N GLN A 176 14.59 24.70 4.75
CA GLN A 176 14.75 23.98 3.49
C GLN A 176 15.85 22.91 3.59
N GLY A 177 17.02 23.25 4.14
CA GLY A 177 18.10 22.28 4.32
C GLY A 177 17.76 21.14 5.28
N ILE A 178 16.90 21.37 6.28
CA ILE A 178 16.36 20.30 7.13
C ILE A 178 15.41 19.41 6.33
N ASN A 179 14.46 19.99 5.60
CA ASN A 179 13.49 19.24 4.81
C ASN A 179 14.19 18.35 3.76
N GLU A 180 15.20 18.87 3.07
CA GLU A 180 16.01 18.09 2.12
C GLU A 180 16.68 16.87 2.79
N LYS A 181 17.17 17.02 4.03
CA LYS A 181 17.73 15.90 4.79
C LYS A 181 16.66 14.89 5.21
N VAL A 182 15.48 15.36 5.63
CA VAL A 182 14.36 14.48 5.98
C VAL A 182 13.91 13.69 4.75
N ASP A 183 13.75 14.34 3.60
CA ASP A 183 13.39 13.69 2.34
C ASP A 183 14.43 12.64 1.92
N CYS A 184 15.72 12.94 2.12
CA CYS A 184 16.81 11.99 1.87
C CYS A 184 16.69 10.77 2.76
N ILE A 185 16.47 10.93 4.07
CA ILE A 185 16.28 9.83 5.02
C ILE A 185 15.09 8.97 4.66
N ASP A 186 13.95 9.59 4.31
CA ASP A 186 12.74 8.86 3.91
C ASP A 186 12.94 8.07 2.61
N ASN A 187 13.68 8.65 1.65
CA ASN A 187 14.05 7.95 0.43
C ASN A 187 14.98 6.75 0.72
N ASP A 188 15.98 6.92 1.56
CA ASP A 188 16.91 5.85 1.97
C ASP A 188 16.17 4.72 2.68
N LYS A 189 15.22 5.01 3.56
CA LYS A 189 14.35 4.00 4.19
C LYS A 189 13.56 3.20 3.16
N ASN A 190 13.00 3.86 2.15
CA ASN A 190 12.27 3.20 1.07
C ASN A 190 13.19 2.28 0.25
N ILE A 191 14.41 2.73 -0.05
CA ILE A 191 15.42 1.93 -0.76
C ILE A 191 15.78 0.68 0.06
N VAL A 192 16.09 0.84 1.35
CA VAL A 192 16.44 -0.29 2.23
C VAL A 192 15.29 -1.29 2.32
N SER A 193 14.05 -0.82 2.49
CA SER A 193 12.86 -1.67 2.51
C SER A 193 12.71 -2.49 1.22
N ALA A 194 12.93 -1.87 0.07
CA ALA A 194 12.89 -2.56 -1.22
C ALA A 194 14.02 -3.61 -1.36
N LEU A 195 15.23 -3.29 -0.90
CA LEU A 195 16.37 -4.21 -0.89
C LEU A 195 16.13 -5.42 0.01
N ILE A 196 15.49 -5.23 1.17
CA ILE A 196 15.12 -6.33 2.08
C ILE A 196 14.16 -7.30 1.38
N ILE A 197 13.12 -6.80 0.71
CA ILE A 197 12.17 -7.63 -0.05
C ILE A 197 12.90 -8.42 -1.15
N GLN A 198 13.79 -7.74 -1.88
CA GLN A 198 14.59 -8.37 -2.94
C GLN A 198 15.53 -9.44 -2.38
N THR A 199 16.18 -9.17 -1.25
CA THR A 199 17.08 -10.09 -0.56
C THR A 199 16.33 -11.34 -0.09
N LYS A 200 15.16 -11.20 0.54
CA LYS A 200 14.31 -12.33 0.92
C LYS A 200 13.94 -13.19 -0.29
N SER A 201 13.59 -12.57 -1.42
CA SER A 201 13.30 -13.29 -2.66
C SER A 201 14.51 -14.06 -3.18
N LYS A 202 15.73 -13.47 -3.09
CA LYS A 202 16.96 -14.11 -3.49
C LYS A 202 17.36 -15.28 -2.61
N ILE A 203 17.15 -15.16 -1.29
CA ILE A 203 17.35 -16.26 -0.32
C ILE A 203 16.48 -17.45 -0.71
N LEU A 204 15.19 -17.22 -0.99
CA LEU A 204 14.28 -18.27 -1.43
C LEU A 204 14.72 -18.91 -2.76
N ASP A 205 15.17 -18.11 -3.73
CA ASP A 205 15.68 -18.64 -5.02
C ASP A 205 16.92 -19.54 -4.81
N LEU A 206 17.85 -19.14 -3.95
CA LEU A 206 19.03 -19.95 -3.61
C LEU A 206 18.64 -21.24 -2.89
N ALA A 207 17.67 -21.16 -1.97
CA ALA A 207 17.15 -22.31 -1.23
C ALA A 207 16.60 -23.40 -2.13
N ILE A 208 15.72 -23.04 -3.06
CA ILE A 208 15.06 -24.00 -3.97
C ILE A 208 15.96 -24.55 -5.08
N ARG A 209 17.16 -23.98 -5.24
CA ARG A 209 18.19 -24.44 -6.18
C ARG A 209 19.30 -25.26 -5.51
N GLY A 210 19.18 -25.55 -4.20
CA GLY A 210 20.20 -26.26 -3.45
C GLY A 210 21.51 -25.49 -3.29
N LYS A 211 21.46 -24.15 -3.27
CA LYS A 211 22.61 -23.25 -3.16
C LYS A 211 22.68 -22.48 -1.84
N LEU A 212 21.73 -22.71 -0.94
CA LEU A 212 21.65 -21.97 0.33
C LEU A 212 22.43 -22.67 1.45
N VAL A 213 22.45 -24.01 1.46
CA VAL A 213 23.14 -24.82 2.44
C VAL A 213 24.04 -25.85 1.73
N PRO A 214 25.14 -26.30 2.35
CA PRO A 214 25.92 -27.41 1.80
C PRO A 214 25.10 -28.70 1.85
N GLN A 215 25.24 -29.55 0.81
CA GLN A 215 24.72 -30.91 0.78
C GLN A 215 25.53 -31.81 1.72
N ASP A 216 24.85 -32.72 2.41
CA ASP A 216 25.49 -33.75 3.21
C ASP A 216 25.39 -35.12 2.47
N PRO A 217 26.51 -35.75 2.13
CA PRO A 217 26.51 -37.05 1.44
C PRO A 217 25.83 -38.18 2.23
N ASN A 218 25.68 -38.00 3.54
CA ASN A 218 25.04 -39.00 4.43
C ASN A 218 23.52 -38.84 4.48
N ASP A 219 22.95 -37.80 3.93
CA ASP A 219 21.51 -37.61 3.85
C ASP A 219 20.89 -38.69 2.92
N GLU A 220 19.76 -39.25 3.33
CA GLU A 220 18.99 -40.16 2.46
C GLU A 220 18.56 -39.40 1.20
N PRO A 221 18.91 -39.85 -0.02
CA PRO A 221 18.51 -39.15 -1.24
C PRO A 221 16.99 -38.99 -1.37
N ALA A 222 16.54 -37.85 -1.90
CA ALA A 222 15.11 -37.54 -2.08
C ALA A 222 14.40 -38.55 -3.01
N SER A 223 15.13 -39.21 -3.91
CA SER A 223 14.58 -40.33 -4.73
C SER A 223 14.10 -41.50 -3.88
N VAL A 224 14.84 -41.87 -2.84
CA VAL A 224 14.47 -42.95 -1.91
C VAL A 224 13.23 -42.54 -1.10
N LEU A 225 13.20 -41.29 -0.62
CA LEU A 225 12.02 -40.75 0.03
C LEU A 225 10.78 -40.78 -0.87
N LEU A 226 10.89 -40.38 -2.14
CA LEU A 226 9.79 -40.41 -3.10
C LEU A 226 9.30 -41.82 -3.41
N GLU A 227 10.20 -42.82 -3.51
CA GLU A 227 9.83 -44.24 -3.66
C GLU A 227 9.06 -44.76 -2.45
N ARG A 228 9.48 -44.39 -1.23
CA ARG A 228 8.78 -44.78 0.02
C ARG A 228 7.38 -44.16 0.04
N ILE A 229 7.25 -42.85 -0.21
CA ILE A 229 5.94 -42.15 -0.29
C ILE A 229 5.04 -42.86 -1.33
N LYS A 230 5.61 -43.16 -2.51
CA LYS A 230 4.86 -43.85 -3.56
C LYS A 230 4.37 -45.24 -3.11
N SER A 231 5.18 -46.02 -2.43
CA SER A 231 4.79 -47.34 -1.92
C SER A 231 3.69 -47.26 -0.86
N GLU A 232 3.74 -46.27 0.03
CA GLU A 232 2.75 -46.06 1.10
C GLU A 232 1.38 -45.59 0.58
N HIS A 233 1.37 -44.89 -0.58
CA HIS A 233 0.16 -44.24 -1.10
C HIS A 233 -0.36 -44.79 -2.43
N THR A 234 0.25 -45.85 -2.99
CA THR A 234 -0.14 -46.44 -4.30
C THR A 234 -1.40 -47.33 -4.24
N GLU A 235 -1.88 -47.72 -3.05
CA GLU A 235 -3.09 -48.55 -2.93
C GLU A 235 -4.40 -47.84 -3.37
N SER A 236 -4.40 -46.55 -3.68
CA SER A 236 -5.61 -45.79 -3.93
C SER A 236 -5.76 -45.10 -5.30
N LYS A 237 -4.82 -45.21 -6.26
CA LYS A 237 -5.01 -44.56 -7.58
C LYS A 237 -4.53 -45.36 -8.78
N LYS A 238 -5.43 -45.44 -9.79
CA LYS A 238 -5.16 -45.98 -11.13
C LYS A 238 -4.02 -45.19 -11.82
N LYS A 239 -3.14 -45.96 -12.52
CA LYS A 239 -1.97 -45.53 -13.28
C LYS A 239 -2.22 -44.25 -14.10
N THR A 240 -1.59 -43.17 -13.74
CA THR A 240 -1.29 -42.05 -14.66
C THR A 240 0.12 -42.26 -15.21
N LYS A 241 0.24 -42.25 -16.55
CA LYS A 241 1.52 -42.42 -17.25
C LYS A 241 2.44 -41.23 -16.90
N SER A 242 3.60 -41.53 -16.32
CA SER A 242 4.71 -40.60 -16.21
C SER A 242 5.37 -40.46 -17.58
N THR A 243 5.18 -39.35 -18.26
CA THR A 243 6.02 -38.92 -19.37
C THR A 243 7.07 -37.99 -18.79
N GLY A 244 8.14 -38.54 -18.29
CA GLY A 244 9.31 -37.77 -17.90
C GLY A 244 10.16 -37.47 -19.11
N ASP A 245 10.15 -36.24 -19.59
CA ASP A 245 11.23 -35.70 -20.41
C ASP A 245 12.25 -35.06 -19.46
N ASN A 246 13.39 -35.72 -19.29
CA ASN A 246 14.45 -35.40 -18.32
C ASN A 246 15.37 -34.26 -18.79
N SER A 247 14.93 -33.31 -19.61
CA SER A 247 15.84 -32.41 -20.32
C SER A 247 15.95 -30.98 -19.77
N HIS A 248 15.31 -30.62 -18.65
CA HIS A 248 15.22 -29.22 -18.24
C HIS A 248 16.14 -28.74 -17.11
N TYR A 249 16.82 -29.60 -16.36
CA TYR A 249 17.76 -29.22 -15.31
C TYR A 249 19.14 -29.84 -15.49
N GLN A 250 20.01 -29.17 -16.23
CA GLN A 250 21.45 -29.48 -16.27
C GLN A 250 22.08 -29.03 -14.95
N ASN A 251 22.39 -29.95 -14.04
CA ASN A 251 23.01 -29.83 -12.71
C ASN A 251 22.05 -29.84 -11.52
N LEU A 252 21.42 -31.00 -11.25
CA LEU A 252 20.78 -31.25 -9.96
C LEU A 252 21.84 -31.25 -8.84
N SER A 253 21.52 -30.64 -7.69
CA SER A 253 22.31 -30.78 -6.47
C SER A 253 22.31 -32.24 -6.00
N GLN A 254 23.41 -32.70 -5.42
CA GLN A 254 23.56 -34.08 -4.99
C GLN A 254 22.44 -34.45 -3.99
N GLY A 255 21.84 -35.63 -4.18
CA GLY A 255 20.75 -36.13 -3.34
C GLY A 255 19.36 -35.54 -3.61
N TRP A 256 19.24 -34.52 -4.49
CA TRP A 256 17.96 -33.93 -4.88
C TRP A 256 17.26 -34.78 -5.96
N ALA A 257 15.94 -34.70 -6.01
CA ALA A 257 15.13 -35.39 -7.02
C ALA A 257 14.10 -34.44 -7.63
N GLU A 258 13.84 -34.59 -8.93
CA GLU A 258 12.75 -33.89 -9.61
C GLU A 258 11.43 -34.62 -9.40
N CYS A 259 10.38 -33.87 -9.03
CA CYS A 259 9.03 -34.39 -8.88
C CYS A 259 8.00 -33.28 -9.10
N THR A 260 6.71 -33.58 -8.94
CA THR A 260 5.65 -32.57 -8.93
C THR A 260 5.14 -32.30 -7.52
N LEU A 261 4.44 -31.20 -7.31
CA LEU A 261 3.81 -30.90 -6.01
C LEU A 261 2.82 -31.98 -5.57
N GLU A 262 2.26 -32.79 -6.50
CA GLU A 262 1.41 -33.93 -6.15
C GLU A 262 2.15 -34.99 -5.30
N CYS A 263 3.46 -35.13 -5.52
CA CYS A 263 4.27 -36.16 -4.84
C CYS A 263 4.57 -35.82 -3.37
N VAL A 264 4.37 -34.56 -2.92
CA VAL A 264 4.79 -34.13 -1.59
C VAL A 264 3.67 -34.14 -0.54
N GLY A 265 2.43 -34.43 -0.93
CA GLY A 265 1.31 -34.43 0.01
C GLY A 265 -0.05 -34.69 -0.62
N SER A 266 -1.05 -34.81 0.22
CA SER A 266 -2.45 -34.91 -0.20
C SER A 266 -3.06 -33.55 -0.41
N TRP A 267 -3.48 -33.26 -1.63
CA TRP A 267 -4.01 -31.94 -2.03
C TRP A 267 -5.54 -31.96 -2.15
N SER A 268 -6.20 -31.01 -1.54
CA SER A 268 -7.66 -30.85 -1.60
C SER A 268 -8.04 -29.37 -1.73
N SER A 269 -9.19 -29.10 -2.34
CA SER A 269 -9.83 -27.78 -2.31
C SER A 269 -10.89 -27.75 -1.22
N GLY A 270 -11.10 -26.59 -0.63
CA GLY A 270 -12.18 -26.38 0.32
C GLY A 270 -13.55 -26.25 -0.35
N ALA A 271 -14.56 -25.90 0.44
CA ALA A 271 -15.91 -25.61 -0.02
C ALA A 271 -16.55 -24.46 0.76
N THR A 272 -17.54 -23.81 0.12
CA THR A 272 -18.35 -22.76 0.77
C THR A 272 -19.74 -23.30 1.02
N PRO A 273 -20.16 -23.50 2.29
CA PRO A 273 -21.54 -23.78 2.61
C PRO A 273 -22.48 -22.70 2.09
N ASN A 274 -23.72 -23.05 1.78
CA ASN A 274 -24.67 -22.09 1.25
C ASN A 274 -24.87 -20.92 2.24
N ARG A 275 -24.52 -19.72 1.82
CA ARG A 275 -24.57 -18.49 2.64
C ARG A 275 -25.99 -18.08 3.08
N SER A 276 -27.01 -18.47 2.33
CA SER A 276 -28.41 -18.22 2.72
C SER A 276 -28.90 -19.12 3.84
N ASN A 277 -28.23 -20.25 4.11
CA ASN A 277 -28.58 -21.13 5.23
C ASN A 277 -27.84 -20.70 6.50
N LYS A 278 -28.52 -19.95 7.34
CA LYS A 278 -27.98 -19.43 8.61
C LYS A 278 -27.52 -20.56 9.55
N ALA A 279 -28.17 -21.74 9.51
CA ALA A 279 -27.81 -22.88 10.35
C ALA A 279 -26.37 -23.37 10.12
N TYR A 280 -25.75 -23.04 9.00
CA TYR A 280 -24.35 -23.39 8.72
C TYR A 280 -23.34 -22.44 9.34
N TYR A 281 -23.77 -21.25 9.83
CA TYR A 281 -22.86 -20.20 10.29
C TYR A 281 -23.16 -19.73 11.70
N GLU A 282 -24.45 -19.64 12.09
CA GLU A 282 -24.84 -19.14 13.41
C GLU A 282 -24.34 -20.08 14.52
N LYS A 283 -23.64 -19.51 15.50
CA LYS A 283 -22.99 -20.24 16.60
C LYS A 283 -21.98 -21.30 16.16
N GLY A 284 -21.31 -21.07 15.01
CA GLY A 284 -20.26 -21.94 14.50
C GLY A 284 -19.09 -22.07 15.48
N THR A 285 -18.54 -23.28 15.57
CA THR A 285 -17.38 -23.62 16.42
C THR A 285 -16.15 -23.98 15.62
N ILE A 286 -16.33 -24.39 14.35
CA ILE A 286 -15.27 -24.84 13.45
C ILE A 286 -14.71 -23.64 12.67
N ASN A 287 -13.43 -23.37 12.79
CA ASN A 287 -12.76 -22.33 12.02
C ASN A 287 -12.92 -22.56 10.52
N TRP A 288 -13.31 -21.52 9.77
CA TRP A 288 -13.50 -21.59 8.33
C TRP A 288 -12.77 -20.45 7.63
N LEU A 289 -11.63 -20.79 7.02
CA LEU A 289 -10.66 -19.87 6.44
C LEU A 289 -11.05 -19.47 5.02
N LYS A 290 -10.91 -18.19 4.72
CA LYS A 290 -10.97 -17.62 3.37
C LYS A 290 -9.57 -17.22 2.90
N THR A 291 -9.37 -17.11 1.60
CA THR A 291 -8.07 -16.72 1.03
C THR A 291 -7.58 -15.34 1.48
N GLY A 292 -8.48 -14.47 1.95
CA GLY A 292 -8.12 -13.18 2.54
C GLY A 292 -7.37 -13.32 3.88
N ASP A 293 -7.58 -14.40 4.59
CA ASP A 293 -6.98 -14.68 5.91
C ASP A 293 -5.54 -15.22 5.79
N LEU A 294 -5.08 -15.56 4.57
CA LEU A 294 -3.70 -16.00 4.31
C LEU A 294 -2.72 -14.82 4.42
N ASN A 295 -1.63 -15.03 5.16
CA ASN A 295 -0.67 -13.99 5.54
C ASN A 295 0.79 -14.29 5.15
N ASP A 296 1.02 -15.31 4.30
CA ASP A 296 2.34 -15.83 3.93
C ASP A 296 3.15 -16.39 5.13
N GLY A 297 2.45 -16.83 6.19
CA GLY A 297 3.05 -17.33 7.43
C GLY A 297 2.13 -18.29 8.18
N TYR A 298 2.24 -18.28 9.51
CA TYR A 298 1.39 -19.09 10.39
C TYR A 298 0.03 -18.46 10.62
N ILE A 299 -1.01 -19.28 10.65
CA ILE A 299 -2.40 -18.87 10.86
C ILE A 299 -2.85 -19.37 12.23
N ASP A 300 -2.84 -18.46 13.20
CA ASP A 300 -3.21 -18.72 14.60
C ASP A 300 -4.66 -18.33 14.90
N TYR A 301 -5.25 -17.46 14.05
CA TYR A 301 -6.60 -16.93 14.25
C TYR A 301 -7.36 -16.88 12.92
N ILE A 302 -8.62 -17.29 12.94
CA ILE A 302 -9.54 -17.27 11.81
C ILE A 302 -10.86 -16.64 12.30
N PRO A 303 -11.29 -15.51 11.71
CA PRO A 303 -12.44 -14.75 12.21
C PRO A 303 -13.78 -15.45 11.96
N GLU A 304 -13.94 -16.19 10.85
CA GLU A 304 -15.19 -16.85 10.52
C GLU A 304 -15.22 -18.30 10.98
N LYS A 305 -16.41 -18.73 11.36
CA LYS A 305 -16.67 -20.10 11.80
C LYS A 305 -17.91 -20.67 11.14
N ILE A 306 -17.94 -22.00 11.01
CA ILE A 306 -19.08 -22.78 10.55
C ILE A 306 -19.49 -23.77 11.63
N THR A 307 -20.69 -24.32 11.49
CA THR A 307 -21.25 -25.31 12.43
C THR A 307 -20.85 -26.74 12.06
N ASP A 308 -20.98 -27.67 13.02
CA ASP A 308 -20.83 -29.10 12.76
C ASP A 308 -21.84 -29.61 11.71
N LEU A 309 -23.01 -28.97 11.62
CA LEU A 309 -24.00 -29.28 10.58
C LEU A 309 -23.43 -28.98 9.19
N ALA A 310 -22.78 -27.84 9.00
CA ALA A 310 -22.12 -27.50 7.73
C ALA A 310 -21.01 -28.49 7.38
N LEU A 311 -20.25 -28.96 8.37
CA LEU A 311 -19.20 -29.96 8.13
C LEU A 311 -19.77 -31.33 7.71
N LYS A 312 -20.96 -31.70 8.23
CA LYS A 312 -21.64 -32.97 7.92
C LYS A 312 -22.36 -32.97 6.57
N GLU A 313 -23.05 -31.89 6.26
CA GLU A 313 -23.95 -31.79 5.11
C GLU A 313 -23.28 -31.22 3.85
N CYS A 314 -22.19 -30.47 4.00
CA CYS A 314 -21.49 -29.85 2.88
C CYS A 314 -20.17 -30.58 2.58
N SER A 315 -19.64 -30.37 1.35
CA SER A 315 -18.34 -30.93 0.94
C SER A 315 -17.13 -30.27 1.62
N VAL A 316 -17.34 -29.70 2.79
CA VAL A 316 -16.30 -29.03 3.59
C VAL A 316 -15.46 -30.08 4.31
N ARG A 317 -14.15 -29.87 4.37
CA ARG A 317 -13.21 -30.75 5.06
C ARG A 317 -12.46 -29.99 6.14
N LEU A 318 -12.30 -30.60 7.29
CA LEU A 318 -11.45 -30.09 8.36
C LEU A 318 -10.00 -30.48 8.07
N ASN A 319 -9.12 -29.51 7.93
CA ASN A 319 -7.69 -29.71 7.73
C ASN A 319 -6.99 -29.63 9.08
N PRO A 320 -6.03 -30.53 9.38
CA PRO A 320 -5.31 -30.53 10.65
C PRO A 320 -4.32 -29.36 10.74
N LYS A 321 -3.87 -29.08 11.97
CA LYS A 321 -2.69 -28.24 12.21
C LYS A 321 -1.50 -28.75 11.38
N GLY A 322 -0.70 -27.84 10.84
CA GLY A 322 0.45 -28.14 9.98
C GLY A 322 0.12 -28.23 8.48
N SER A 323 -1.16 -28.17 8.10
CA SER A 323 -1.55 -28.13 6.68
C SER A 323 -1.07 -26.85 6.02
N VAL A 324 -0.51 -26.96 4.81
CA VAL A 324 -0.05 -25.83 3.99
C VAL A 324 -1.16 -25.43 3.03
N LEU A 325 -1.43 -24.15 2.95
CA LEU A 325 -2.52 -23.55 2.19
C LEU A 325 -1.99 -22.65 1.08
N ILE A 326 -2.66 -22.64 -0.08
CA ILE A 326 -2.40 -21.68 -1.17
C ILE A 326 -3.70 -21.16 -1.76
N ALA A 327 -3.79 -19.85 -1.95
CA ALA A 327 -4.91 -19.21 -2.62
C ALA A 327 -4.87 -19.42 -4.13
N MET A 328 -6.02 -19.77 -4.70
CA MET A 328 -6.19 -20.09 -6.12
C MET A 328 -6.90 -19.00 -6.93
N TYR A 329 -7.61 -18.02 -6.30
CA TYR A 329 -8.52 -17.12 -7.00
C TYR A 329 -8.24 -15.63 -6.68
N GLY A 330 -8.44 -14.80 -7.70
CA GLY A 330 -8.49 -13.35 -7.61
C GLY A 330 -7.19 -12.68 -7.17
N ALA A 331 -7.30 -11.55 -6.52
CA ALA A 331 -6.16 -10.74 -6.04
C ALA A 331 -5.28 -11.46 -4.99
N THR A 332 -5.78 -12.56 -4.40
CA THR A 332 -5.07 -13.33 -3.39
C THR A 332 -4.24 -14.49 -3.97
N ILE A 333 -4.27 -14.73 -5.28
CA ILE A 333 -3.54 -15.84 -5.91
C ILE A 333 -2.09 -15.88 -5.45
N GLY A 334 -1.67 -17.07 -5.01
CA GLY A 334 -0.32 -17.31 -4.52
C GLY A 334 -0.06 -16.80 -3.10
N LYS A 335 -1.05 -16.26 -2.36
CA LYS A 335 -0.94 -16.15 -0.91
C LYS A 335 -0.94 -17.54 -0.29
N ILE A 336 -0.11 -17.70 0.73
CA ILE A 336 0.17 -19.00 1.33
C ILE A 336 -0.01 -18.92 2.85
N GLY A 337 -0.13 -20.06 3.52
CA GLY A 337 -0.12 -20.12 4.97
C GLY A 337 0.04 -21.54 5.49
N ILE A 338 0.43 -21.67 6.76
CA ILE A 338 0.40 -22.93 7.51
C ILE A 338 -0.61 -22.79 8.64
N LEU A 339 -1.52 -23.76 8.77
CA LEU A 339 -2.46 -23.80 9.88
C LEU A 339 -1.74 -24.11 11.20
N ASN A 340 -1.85 -23.24 12.17
CA ASN A 340 -1.45 -23.50 13.55
C ASN A 340 -2.60 -24.05 14.40
N ILE A 341 -3.82 -23.93 13.88
CA ILE A 341 -5.06 -24.47 14.43
C ILE A 341 -5.81 -25.25 13.36
N PRO A 342 -6.59 -26.29 13.69
CA PRO A 342 -7.43 -26.97 12.71
C PRO A 342 -8.46 -26.03 12.09
N ALA A 343 -8.65 -26.11 10.77
CA ALA A 343 -9.61 -25.27 10.06
C ALA A 343 -10.15 -25.91 8.78
N ALA A 344 -11.39 -25.63 8.47
CA ALA A 344 -11.95 -25.81 7.15
C ALA A 344 -11.60 -24.62 6.25
N THR A 345 -11.71 -24.75 4.92
CA THR A 345 -11.37 -23.70 3.98
C THR A 345 -12.46 -23.50 2.93
N ASN A 346 -12.53 -22.34 2.32
CA ASN A 346 -13.39 -22.09 1.17
C ASN A 346 -12.82 -22.74 -0.11
N GLN A 347 -13.61 -22.80 -1.18
CA GLN A 347 -13.21 -23.41 -2.46
C GLN A 347 -12.06 -22.70 -3.17
N ALA A 348 -11.79 -21.42 -2.82
CA ALA A 348 -10.69 -20.67 -3.39
C ALA A 348 -9.33 -20.98 -2.77
N CYS A 349 -9.30 -21.84 -1.73
CA CYS A 349 -8.10 -22.26 -1.04
C CYS A 349 -7.79 -23.72 -1.36
N CYS A 350 -6.58 -24.01 -1.81
CA CYS A 350 -6.04 -25.35 -1.96
C CYS A 350 -5.18 -25.68 -0.75
N THR A 351 -5.40 -26.86 -0.16
CA THR A 351 -4.73 -27.33 1.04
C THR A 351 -3.86 -28.54 0.72
N CYS A 352 -2.65 -28.57 1.25
CA CYS A 352 -1.75 -29.73 1.24
C CYS A 352 -1.51 -30.24 2.65
N ILE A 353 -1.79 -31.51 2.88
CA ILE A 353 -1.32 -32.24 4.05
C ILE A 353 -0.07 -33.01 3.60
N THR A 354 1.10 -32.62 4.09
CA THR A 354 2.38 -33.17 3.66
C THR A 354 2.52 -34.65 4.06
N TYR A 355 3.16 -35.44 3.20
CA TYR A 355 3.50 -36.83 3.51
C TYR A 355 4.70 -36.89 4.47
N SER A 356 4.88 -38.07 5.10
CA SER A 356 6.01 -38.34 6.01
C SER A 356 7.35 -38.10 5.30
N GLY A 357 8.27 -37.39 5.96
CA GLY A 357 9.56 -36.99 5.39
C GLY A 357 9.52 -35.70 4.57
N ILE A 358 8.35 -35.12 4.32
CA ILE A 358 8.22 -33.76 3.72
C ILE A 358 8.00 -32.73 4.82
N TYR A 359 8.93 -31.80 4.96
CA TYR A 359 8.84 -30.74 5.95
C TYR A 359 7.89 -29.62 5.48
N ASN A 360 6.78 -29.44 6.17
CA ASN A 360 5.73 -28.50 5.76
C ASN A 360 6.21 -27.04 5.65
N LYS A 361 7.16 -26.60 6.49
CA LYS A 361 7.78 -25.28 6.36
C LYS A 361 8.64 -25.15 5.10
N PHE A 362 9.31 -26.22 4.67
CA PHE A 362 10.01 -26.22 3.39
C PHE A 362 9.01 -26.04 2.24
N LEU A 363 7.88 -26.75 2.27
CA LEU A 363 6.81 -26.58 1.29
C LEU A 363 6.27 -25.13 1.28
N LEU A 364 6.10 -24.51 2.46
CA LEU A 364 5.70 -23.09 2.56
C LEU A 364 6.69 -22.21 1.78
N TYR A 365 7.98 -22.28 2.08
CA TYR A 365 9.00 -21.43 1.44
C TYR A 365 9.18 -21.75 -0.05
N LEU A 366 9.05 -23.00 -0.44
CA LEU A 366 9.03 -23.42 -1.84
C LEU A 366 7.88 -22.73 -2.60
N LEU A 367 6.66 -22.79 -2.06
CA LEU A 367 5.50 -22.13 -2.66
C LEU A 367 5.65 -20.60 -2.69
N MET A 368 6.19 -19.99 -1.61
CA MET A 368 6.51 -18.56 -1.58
C MET A 368 7.45 -18.16 -2.71
N SER A 369 8.49 -18.96 -2.97
CA SER A 369 9.44 -18.70 -4.07
C SER A 369 8.78 -18.74 -5.46
N LYS A 370 7.68 -19.49 -5.61
CA LYS A 370 6.95 -19.67 -6.88
C LYS A 370 5.73 -18.73 -7.02
N LYS A 371 5.44 -17.91 -6.03
CA LYS A 371 4.26 -17.03 -5.99
C LYS A 371 4.05 -16.23 -7.29
N LYS A 372 5.09 -15.57 -7.79
CA LYS A 372 5.02 -14.83 -9.06
C LYS A 372 4.68 -15.72 -10.26
N ILE A 373 5.19 -16.95 -10.29
CA ILE A 373 4.92 -17.90 -11.37
C ILE A 373 3.47 -18.34 -11.34
N PHE A 374 2.91 -18.62 -10.15
CA PHE A 374 1.49 -18.95 -10.01
C PHE A 374 0.58 -17.80 -10.42
N GLN A 375 0.95 -16.55 -10.12
CA GLN A 375 0.23 -15.37 -10.56
C GLN A 375 0.24 -15.20 -12.09
N ILE A 376 1.40 -15.43 -12.74
CA ILE A 376 1.53 -15.37 -14.21
C ILE A 376 0.75 -16.50 -14.89
N LYS A 377 0.74 -17.71 -14.29
CA LYS A 377 0.03 -18.88 -14.83
C LYS A 377 -1.49 -18.87 -14.55
N ALA A 378 -1.98 -17.88 -13.78
CA ALA A 378 -3.40 -17.73 -13.55
C ALA A 378 -4.10 -17.24 -14.83
N GLU A 379 -5.26 -17.80 -15.14
CA GLU A 379 -6.07 -17.53 -16.31
C GLU A 379 -7.41 -16.89 -15.91
N GLY A 380 -8.00 -16.13 -16.81
CA GLY A 380 -9.28 -15.45 -16.61
C GLY A 380 -9.13 -13.93 -16.48
N GLY A 381 -9.93 -13.16 -17.21
CA GLY A 381 -9.82 -11.70 -17.31
C GLY A 381 -10.08 -10.97 -15.98
N ALA A 382 -11.35 -10.71 -15.64
CA ALA A 382 -11.71 -9.91 -14.44
C ALA A 382 -11.47 -10.66 -13.10
N GLN A 383 -11.48 -11.99 -13.11
CA GLN A 383 -11.16 -12.83 -11.93
C GLN A 383 -10.19 -13.95 -12.32
N PRO A 384 -8.88 -13.69 -12.32
CA PRO A 384 -7.89 -14.71 -12.63
C PRO A 384 -7.96 -15.87 -11.63
N ASN A 385 -7.71 -17.09 -12.11
CA ASN A 385 -7.65 -18.27 -11.26
C ASN A 385 -6.57 -19.25 -11.73
N ILE A 386 -6.08 -20.07 -10.81
CA ILE A 386 -5.22 -21.21 -11.07
C ILE A 386 -5.88 -22.46 -10.53
N SER A 387 -6.03 -23.52 -11.38
CA SER A 387 -6.66 -24.74 -10.94
C SER A 387 -5.76 -25.53 -9.98
N LYS A 388 -6.39 -26.37 -9.12
CA LYS A 388 -5.64 -27.31 -8.27
C LYS A 388 -4.72 -28.20 -9.11
N GLU A 389 -5.18 -28.67 -10.26
CA GLU A 389 -4.40 -29.52 -11.16
C GLU A 389 -3.12 -28.82 -11.67
N LYS A 390 -3.21 -27.52 -12.04
CA LYS A 390 -2.03 -26.73 -12.43
C LYS A 390 -1.05 -26.56 -11.28
N ILE A 391 -1.53 -26.47 -10.03
CA ILE A 391 -0.68 -26.42 -8.84
C ILE A 391 -0.04 -27.78 -8.60
N THR A 392 -0.81 -28.84 -8.53
CA THR A 392 -0.29 -30.19 -8.19
C THR A 392 0.68 -30.74 -9.23
N ASN A 393 0.47 -30.43 -10.52
CA ASN A 393 1.37 -30.81 -11.60
C ASN A 393 2.59 -29.88 -11.75
N PHE A 394 2.75 -28.88 -10.87
CA PHE A 394 3.89 -27.97 -10.96
C PHE A 394 5.19 -28.72 -10.62
N PRO A 395 6.22 -28.66 -11.51
CA PRO A 395 7.49 -29.34 -11.26
C PRO A 395 8.30 -28.62 -10.19
N ILE A 396 8.90 -29.40 -9.31
CA ILE A 396 9.75 -28.94 -8.22
C ILE A 396 11.00 -29.79 -8.10
N LEU A 397 12.02 -29.23 -7.47
CA LEU A 397 13.19 -29.95 -6.99
C LEU A 397 13.02 -30.21 -5.49
N LEU A 398 13.09 -31.46 -5.08
CA LEU A 398 12.93 -31.89 -3.71
C LEU A 398 14.30 -32.26 -3.12
N PRO A 399 14.74 -31.63 -2.01
CA PRO A 399 15.93 -32.05 -1.28
C PRO A 399 15.68 -33.22 -0.36
N PRO A 400 16.75 -33.88 0.13
CA PRO A 400 16.69 -34.83 1.24
C PRO A 400 15.94 -34.27 2.45
N SER A 401 15.23 -35.10 3.21
CA SER A 401 14.41 -34.66 4.36
C SER A 401 15.22 -33.81 5.38
N GLN A 402 16.44 -34.21 5.69
CA GLN A 402 17.30 -33.46 6.63
C GLN A 402 17.76 -32.12 6.04
N GLU A 403 18.04 -32.07 4.74
CA GLU A 403 18.39 -30.84 4.06
C GLU A 403 17.20 -29.86 4.03
N GLN A 404 15.95 -30.34 3.87
CA GLN A 404 14.76 -29.48 3.99
C GLN A 404 14.74 -28.72 5.32
N ILE A 405 15.09 -29.40 6.43
CA ILE A 405 15.13 -28.82 7.77
C ILE A 405 16.25 -27.76 7.85
N ARG A 406 17.47 -28.10 7.39
CA ARG A 406 18.59 -27.13 7.38
C ARG A 406 18.31 -25.90 6.54
N ILE A 407 17.72 -26.07 5.37
CA ILE A 407 17.30 -24.95 4.50
C ILE A 407 16.34 -24.02 5.24
N VAL A 408 15.32 -24.58 5.89
CA VAL A 408 14.32 -23.78 6.63
C VAL A 408 14.96 -23.02 7.78
N GLN A 409 15.82 -23.67 8.56
CA GLN A 409 16.54 -23.02 9.66
C GLN A 409 17.35 -21.80 9.19
N VAL A 410 18.05 -21.92 8.06
CA VAL A 410 18.82 -20.82 7.50
C VAL A 410 17.92 -19.72 6.97
N ILE A 411 16.81 -20.06 6.28
CA ILE A 411 15.83 -19.07 5.82
C ILE A 411 15.25 -18.29 6.99
N GLU A 412 14.77 -18.99 8.04
CA GLU A 412 14.16 -18.35 9.22
C GLU A 412 15.14 -17.42 9.94
N ASN A 413 16.41 -17.83 10.10
CA ASN A 413 17.44 -17.00 10.69
C ASN A 413 17.69 -15.73 9.85
N LEU A 414 17.92 -15.87 8.55
CA LEU A 414 18.16 -14.73 7.67
C LEU A 414 16.95 -13.79 7.57
N PHE A 415 15.74 -14.33 7.51
CA PHE A 415 14.52 -13.53 7.50
C PHE A 415 14.36 -12.76 8.81
N GLN A 416 14.61 -13.40 9.96
CA GLN A 416 14.57 -12.72 11.26
C GLN A 416 15.57 -11.55 11.34
N GLN A 417 16.79 -11.71 10.82
CA GLN A 417 17.77 -10.62 10.78
C GLN A 417 17.27 -9.47 9.88
N LEU A 418 16.70 -9.77 8.71
CA LEU A 418 16.14 -8.76 7.82
C LEU A 418 14.90 -8.07 8.41
N ASP A 419 14.07 -8.80 9.15
CA ASP A 419 12.89 -8.22 9.84
C ASP A 419 13.30 -7.32 11.00
N ASN A 420 14.37 -7.66 11.73
CA ASN A 420 14.94 -6.79 12.74
C ASN A 420 15.41 -5.46 12.16
N ILE A 421 16.09 -5.48 11.01
CA ILE A 421 16.47 -4.24 10.29
C ILE A 421 15.23 -3.43 9.92
N THR A 422 14.18 -4.10 9.43
CA THR A 422 12.92 -3.42 9.06
C THR A 422 12.25 -2.75 10.27
N ALA A 423 12.34 -3.36 11.44
CA ALA A 423 11.77 -2.81 12.68
C ALA A 423 12.53 -1.60 13.23
N GLU A 424 13.80 -1.42 12.84
CA GLU A 424 14.66 -0.29 13.23
C GLU A 424 14.58 0.89 12.24
N LEU A 425 14.00 0.68 11.05
CA LEU A 425 13.76 1.73 10.05
C LEU A 425 12.54 2.59 10.39
#